data_72cc4f9fff83a27e12e45932e3d7007c
#
_entry.id   72cc4f9fff83a27e12e45932e3d7007c
#
_cell.length_a   1.000
_cell.length_b   1.000
_cell.length_c   1.000
_cell.angle_alpha   90.00
_cell.angle_beta   90.00
_cell.angle_gamma   90.00
#
_symmetry.space_group_name_H-M   'P 1'
#
loop_
_entity.id
_entity.type
_entity.pdbx_description
1 polymer ?
#
loop_
_entity_poly.entity_id
_entity_poly.type
_entity_poly.pdbx_seq_one_letter_code
_entity_poly.pdbx_strand_id
1 'polypeptide(L)'
;TGRLIIENGADVTVSATKLGDAGNLLIEADNITLNNQGSIKASTASGEGGNINLQVQNFILMRRNSSISTQAGKNGNGGNIDINSQFIITNKRENSDIIANAERGRGGNINITTQGIYGLQYRPQLTELSDINASSQFGINGTVLIDAPDFDPNQGLINLPVELGTPQVTQSCQVSSE
;
A
#
# COMPACT_ATOMS: atom_id res chain seq x y z
N THR A 1 0.43 10.97 -18.60
CA THR A 1 -0.91 10.44 -18.37
C THR A 1 -1.05 9.09 -19.04
N GLY A 2 -1.52 8.09 -18.32
CA GLY A 2 -1.68 6.73 -18.82
C GLY A 2 -1.63 5.70 -17.70
N ARG A 3 -1.70 4.43 -18.08
CA ARG A 3 -1.67 3.31 -17.15
C ARG A 3 -0.29 2.64 -17.16
N LEU A 4 0.35 2.51 -16.00
CA LEU A 4 1.56 1.73 -15.82
C LEU A 4 1.20 0.35 -15.24
N ILE A 5 1.61 -0.71 -15.92
CA ILE A 5 1.43 -2.09 -15.44
C ILE A 5 2.80 -2.75 -15.35
N ILE A 6 3.12 -3.28 -14.17
CA ILE A 6 4.36 -4.02 -13.89
C ILE A 6 3.94 -5.35 -13.26
N GLU A 7 4.27 -6.45 -13.93
CA GLU A 7 3.80 -7.77 -13.48
C GLU A 7 4.77 -8.89 -13.82
N ASN A 8 4.52 -10.07 -13.23
CA ASN A 8 5.26 -11.30 -13.52
C ASN A 8 6.77 -11.18 -13.26
N GLY A 9 7.13 -10.55 -12.14
CA GLY A 9 8.52 -10.36 -11.73
C GLY A 9 9.24 -9.23 -12.46
N ALA A 10 8.55 -8.42 -13.26
CA ALA A 10 9.16 -7.25 -13.89
C ALA A 10 9.42 -6.14 -12.86
N ASP A 11 10.47 -5.37 -13.09
CA ASP A 11 10.90 -4.26 -12.23
C ASP A 11 11.05 -2.97 -13.02
N VAL A 12 10.62 -1.85 -12.44
CA VAL A 12 11.09 -0.51 -12.77
C VAL A 12 12.11 -0.13 -11.70
N THR A 13 13.38 0.03 -12.08
CA THR A 13 14.44 0.18 -11.09
C THR A 13 15.51 1.22 -11.45
N VAL A 14 15.96 1.95 -10.44
CA VAL A 14 17.15 2.82 -10.44
C VAL A 14 18.14 2.38 -9.36
N SER A 15 18.13 1.10 -9.02
CA SER A 15 18.90 0.51 -7.93
C SER A 15 20.41 0.37 -8.25
N ALA A 16 21.26 0.50 -7.23
CA ALA A 16 22.67 0.23 -7.31
C ALA A 16 22.99 -1.14 -6.71
N THR A 17 23.52 -2.07 -7.53
CA THR A 17 23.83 -3.44 -7.09
C THR A 17 25.22 -3.60 -6.52
N LYS A 18 26.09 -2.57 -6.64
CA LYS A 18 27.47 -2.53 -6.13
C LYS A 18 27.64 -1.36 -5.14
N LEU A 19 28.87 -0.87 -5.01
CA LEU A 19 29.16 0.35 -4.24
C LEU A 19 28.55 1.56 -4.95
N GLY A 20 27.84 2.39 -4.23
CA GLY A 20 27.24 3.62 -4.73
C GLY A 20 25.79 3.78 -4.28
N ASP A 21 25.29 4.99 -4.45
CA ASP A 21 23.94 5.37 -4.11
C ASP A 21 22.96 4.94 -5.22
N ALA A 22 21.73 4.69 -4.86
CA ALA A 22 20.66 4.48 -5.82
C ALA A 22 20.21 5.83 -6.42
N GLY A 23 19.61 5.79 -7.61
CA GLY A 23 19.06 6.97 -8.27
C GLY A 23 17.68 7.36 -7.74
N ASN A 24 17.18 8.51 -8.20
CA ASN A 24 15.82 8.94 -7.92
C ASN A 24 14.89 8.53 -9.07
N LEU A 25 13.67 8.15 -8.72
CA LEU A 25 12.63 7.72 -9.65
C LEU A 25 11.40 8.59 -9.48
N LEU A 26 10.95 9.20 -10.56
CA LEU A 26 9.66 9.90 -10.65
C LEU A 26 8.75 9.16 -11.62
N ILE A 27 7.55 8.84 -11.19
CA ILE A 27 6.50 8.24 -12.04
C ILE A 27 5.24 9.07 -11.94
N GLU A 28 4.74 9.52 -13.10
CA GLU A 28 3.47 10.22 -13.24
C GLU A 28 2.52 9.36 -14.09
N ALA A 29 1.39 8.94 -13.53
CA ALA A 29 0.44 8.07 -14.20
C ALA A 29 -1.00 8.34 -13.76
N ASP A 30 -1.98 7.90 -14.56
CA ASP A 30 -3.37 7.90 -14.12
C ASP A 30 -3.61 6.74 -13.13
N ASN A 31 -3.04 5.57 -13.43
CA ASN A 31 -3.13 4.37 -12.60
C ASN A 31 -1.81 3.59 -12.62
N ILE A 32 -1.46 2.99 -11.51
CA ILE A 32 -0.35 2.02 -11.39
C ILE A 32 -0.91 0.68 -10.95
N THR A 33 -0.52 -0.38 -11.65
CA THR A 33 -0.82 -1.76 -11.24
C THR A 33 0.47 -2.55 -11.12
N LEU A 34 0.76 -3.03 -9.91
CA LEU A 34 1.84 -3.96 -9.61
C LEU A 34 1.20 -5.32 -9.30
N ASN A 35 1.62 -6.38 -9.98
CA ASN A 35 1.00 -7.68 -9.81
C ASN A 35 2.01 -8.80 -9.96
N ASN A 36 1.80 -9.89 -9.22
CA ASN A 36 2.63 -11.08 -9.32
C ASN A 36 4.13 -10.77 -9.30
N GLN A 37 4.62 -10.24 -8.18
CA GLN A 37 6.01 -9.83 -7.95
C GLN A 37 6.48 -8.63 -8.82
N GLY A 38 5.53 -7.86 -9.40
CA GLY A 38 5.87 -6.61 -10.06
C GLY A 38 6.38 -5.58 -9.06
N SER A 39 7.44 -4.83 -9.38
CA SER A 39 8.00 -3.92 -8.40
C SER A 39 8.55 -2.61 -8.97
N ILE A 40 8.61 -1.61 -8.08
CA ILE A 40 9.27 -0.32 -8.29
C ILE A 40 10.37 -0.19 -7.24
N LYS A 41 11.63 -0.04 -7.67
CA LYS A 41 12.80 -0.11 -6.77
C LYS A 41 13.78 1.04 -6.98
N ALA A 42 14.24 1.60 -5.87
CA ALA A 42 15.38 2.52 -5.82
C ALA A 42 16.33 2.13 -4.67
N SER A 43 16.74 0.86 -4.66
CA SER A 43 17.49 0.22 -3.57
C SER A 43 18.98 0.15 -3.84
N THR A 44 19.79 0.09 -2.79
CA THR A 44 21.24 -0.05 -2.92
C THR A 44 21.79 -1.17 -2.05
N ALA A 45 22.90 -1.78 -2.50
CA ALA A 45 23.59 -2.79 -1.71
C ALA A 45 24.49 -2.19 -0.63
N SER A 46 24.94 -0.94 -0.74
CA SER A 46 25.93 -0.38 0.20
C SER A 46 26.03 1.14 0.27
N GLY A 47 25.22 1.87 -0.46
CA GLY A 47 25.17 3.35 -0.44
C GLY A 47 23.85 3.84 0.13
N GLU A 48 23.54 5.11 -0.12
CA GLU A 48 22.23 5.68 0.21
C GLU A 48 21.15 5.13 -0.71
N GLY A 49 19.99 4.78 -0.15
CA GLY A 49 18.80 4.42 -0.92
C GLY A 49 18.34 5.60 -1.76
N GLY A 50 17.85 5.32 -2.97
CA GLY A 50 17.30 6.37 -3.84
C GLY A 50 15.89 6.77 -3.41
N ASN A 51 15.39 7.86 -3.99
CA ASN A 51 14.03 8.30 -3.69
C ASN A 51 13.05 7.86 -4.78
N ILE A 52 11.85 7.50 -4.37
CA ILE A 52 10.72 7.20 -5.26
C ILE A 52 9.64 8.25 -5.04
N ASN A 53 9.22 8.91 -6.12
CA ASN A 53 8.09 9.83 -6.11
C ASN A 53 7.04 9.33 -7.10
N LEU A 54 5.83 9.04 -6.60
CA LEU A 54 4.70 8.56 -7.39
C LEU A 54 3.57 9.59 -7.36
N GLN A 55 3.27 10.17 -8.52
CA GLN A 55 2.16 11.09 -8.74
C GLN A 55 1.08 10.36 -9.55
N VAL A 56 0.08 9.82 -8.87
CA VAL A 56 -0.94 8.95 -9.47
C VAL A 56 -2.31 9.57 -9.31
N GLN A 57 -2.99 9.80 -10.42
CA GLN A 57 -4.27 10.53 -10.40
C GLN A 57 -5.37 9.76 -9.69
N ASN A 58 -5.49 8.45 -9.92
CA ASN A 58 -6.58 7.66 -9.40
C ASN A 58 -6.13 6.64 -8.36
N PHE A 59 -5.48 5.54 -8.78
CA PHE A 59 -5.14 4.48 -7.83
C PHE A 59 -3.81 3.77 -8.11
N ILE A 60 -3.25 3.24 -7.03
CA ILE A 60 -2.16 2.26 -7.04
C ILE A 60 -2.75 0.92 -6.57
N LEU A 61 -2.73 -0.08 -7.44
CA LEU A 61 -3.14 -1.46 -7.12
C LEU A 61 -1.90 -2.34 -6.99
N MET A 62 -1.72 -2.97 -5.83
CA MET A 62 -0.61 -3.89 -5.57
C MET A 62 -1.15 -5.26 -5.19
N ARG A 63 -0.69 -6.32 -5.86
CA ARG A 63 -1.17 -7.68 -5.67
C ARG A 63 -0.04 -8.71 -5.73
N ARG A 64 -0.16 -9.80 -4.98
CA ARG A 64 0.65 -11.01 -5.08
C ARG A 64 2.16 -10.75 -4.99
N ASN A 65 2.64 -10.38 -3.80
CA ASN A 65 4.04 -10.13 -3.49
C ASN A 65 4.66 -8.97 -4.31
N SER A 66 3.89 -7.96 -4.64
CA SER A 66 4.39 -6.77 -5.33
C SER A 66 5.01 -5.79 -4.33
N SER A 67 5.91 -4.92 -4.79
CA SER A 67 6.55 -3.98 -3.86
C SER A 67 6.92 -2.63 -4.47
N ILE A 68 6.93 -1.61 -3.60
CA ILE A 68 7.56 -0.31 -3.81
C ILE A 68 8.65 -0.18 -2.76
N SER A 69 9.94 -0.06 -3.17
CA SER A 69 11.04 -0.24 -2.21
C SER A 69 12.23 0.69 -2.45
N THR A 70 12.72 1.30 -1.36
CA THR A 70 13.94 2.13 -1.32
C THR A 70 14.92 1.63 -0.25
N GLN A 71 15.17 0.34 -0.21
CA GLN A 71 16.01 -0.29 0.81
C GLN A 71 17.49 0.05 0.61
N ALA A 72 18.21 0.22 1.73
CA ALA A 72 19.64 0.36 1.76
C ALA A 72 20.31 -0.74 2.58
N GLY A 73 21.34 -1.38 1.98
CA GLY A 73 22.16 -2.37 2.67
C GLY A 73 23.33 -1.73 3.41
N LYS A 74 24.03 -2.53 4.21
CA LYS A 74 25.21 -2.15 5.00
C LYS A 74 24.96 -0.88 5.86
N ASN A 75 25.72 0.18 5.64
CA ASN A 75 25.69 1.41 6.43
C ASN A 75 24.86 2.53 5.78
N GLY A 76 24.27 2.31 4.61
CA GLY A 76 23.46 3.30 3.90
C GLY A 76 22.12 3.54 4.58
N ASN A 77 21.60 4.74 4.43
CA ASN A 77 20.26 5.08 4.88
C ASN A 77 19.21 4.67 3.82
N GLY A 78 18.06 4.22 4.26
CA GLY A 78 16.91 3.97 3.38
C GLY A 78 16.52 5.26 2.66
N GLY A 79 16.12 5.13 1.39
CA GLY A 79 15.64 6.29 0.63
C GLY A 79 14.21 6.68 1.00
N ASN A 80 13.75 7.80 0.48
CA ASN A 80 12.42 8.27 0.75
C ASN A 80 11.41 7.79 -0.29
N ILE A 81 10.18 7.57 0.14
CA ILE A 81 9.04 7.25 -0.73
C ILE A 81 7.97 8.31 -0.52
N ASP A 82 7.65 9.05 -1.57
CA ASP A 82 6.57 10.03 -1.58
C ASP A 82 5.49 9.55 -2.56
N ILE A 83 4.29 9.34 -2.06
CA ILE A 83 3.14 8.87 -2.85
C ILE A 83 1.99 9.87 -2.73
N ASN A 84 1.49 10.32 -3.87
CA ASN A 84 0.25 11.06 -3.98
C ASN A 84 -0.70 10.29 -4.91
N SER A 85 -1.82 9.78 -4.38
CA SER A 85 -2.82 9.04 -5.15
C SER A 85 -4.19 9.12 -4.48
N GLN A 86 -5.28 9.00 -5.25
CA GLN A 86 -6.60 8.95 -4.59
C GLN A 86 -6.74 7.69 -3.74
N PHE A 87 -6.32 6.53 -4.23
CA PHE A 87 -6.43 5.28 -3.47
C PHE A 87 -5.18 4.42 -3.62
N ILE A 88 -4.83 3.70 -2.53
CA ILE A 88 -3.85 2.62 -2.54
C ILE A 88 -4.57 1.34 -2.11
N ILE A 89 -4.55 0.34 -2.97
CA ILE A 89 -5.34 -0.88 -2.81
C ILE A 89 -4.44 -2.10 -2.85
N THR A 90 -4.48 -2.91 -1.80
CA THR A 90 -3.83 -4.23 -1.77
C THR A 90 -4.78 -5.27 -1.17
N ASN A 91 -4.35 -6.53 -1.17
CA ASN A 91 -4.93 -7.55 -0.31
C ASN A 91 -4.00 -7.78 0.89
N LYS A 92 -4.54 -7.66 2.10
CA LYS A 92 -3.77 -7.79 3.36
C LYS A 92 -2.91 -9.07 3.43
N ARG A 93 -3.34 -10.18 2.79
CA ARG A 93 -2.69 -11.50 2.87
C ARG A 93 -1.76 -11.80 1.69
N GLU A 94 -1.47 -10.83 0.84
CA GLU A 94 -0.68 -11.06 -0.37
C GLU A 94 0.76 -10.50 -0.28
N ASN A 95 1.20 -10.08 0.90
CA ASN A 95 2.56 -9.60 1.14
C ASN A 95 3.02 -8.57 0.09
N SER A 96 2.19 -7.55 -0.13
CA SER A 96 2.48 -6.49 -1.10
C SER A 96 2.82 -5.22 -0.35
N ASP A 97 4.09 -4.81 -0.39
CA ASP A 97 4.68 -3.92 0.60
C ASP A 97 5.17 -2.59 0.05
N ILE A 98 5.13 -1.56 0.89
CA ILE A 98 5.83 -0.28 0.69
C ILE A 98 6.95 -0.19 1.72
N ILE A 99 8.22 -0.19 1.26
CA ILE A 99 9.37 -0.42 2.14
C ILE A 99 10.46 0.64 1.93
N ALA A 100 10.85 1.31 3.01
CA ALA A 100 11.98 2.26 3.04
C ALA A 100 12.99 1.88 4.14
N ASN A 101 13.49 0.65 4.11
CA ASN A 101 14.30 0.06 5.16
C ASN A 101 15.80 0.29 5.01
N ALA A 102 16.54 0.21 6.13
CA ALA A 102 17.98 0.16 6.15
C ALA A 102 18.49 -1.05 6.96
N GLU A 103 19.75 -1.47 6.70
CA GLU A 103 20.38 -2.49 7.52
C GLU A 103 20.95 -1.87 8.80
N ARG A 104 21.93 -0.96 8.69
CA ARG A 104 22.61 -0.30 9.82
C ARG A 104 22.43 1.21 9.84
N GLY A 105 22.13 1.81 8.71
CA GLY A 105 21.81 3.22 8.61
C GLY A 105 20.43 3.53 9.18
N ARG A 106 19.93 4.70 8.89
CA ARG A 106 18.58 5.11 9.25
C ARG A 106 17.59 4.56 8.22
N GLY A 107 16.43 4.06 8.66
CA GLY A 107 15.29 3.81 7.77
C GLY A 107 14.87 5.10 7.06
N GLY A 108 14.33 4.99 5.86
CA GLY A 108 13.89 6.15 5.08
C GLY A 108 12.57 6.74 5.58
N ASN A 109 12.11 7.77 4.89
CA ASN A 109 10.80 8.35 5.19
C ASN A 109 9.78 7.92 4.13
N ILE A 110 8.59 7.56 4.58
CA ILE A 110 7.46 7.25 3.71
C ILE A 110 6.38 8.29 3.97
N ASN A 111 6.05 9.08 2.95
CA ASN A 111 4.98 10.06 2.99
C ASN A 111 3.91 9.64 1.99
N ILE A 112 2.69 9.47 2.45
CA ILE A 112 1.55 9.07 1.63
C ILE A 112 0.44 10.09 1.81
N THR A 113 0.05 10.75 0.72
CA THR A 113 -1.14 11.59 0.64
C THR A 113 -2.18 10.86 -0.20
N THR A 114 -3.32 10.52 0.40
CA THR A 114 -4.34 9.69 -0.28
C THR A 114 -5.72 9.92 0.34
N GLN A 115 -6.77 9.59 -0.39
CA GLN A 115 -8.14 9.55 0.13
C GLN A 115 -8.45 8.23 0.86
N GLY A 116 -7.69 7.15 0.59
CA GLY A 116 -7.88 5.89 1.28
C GLY A 116 -6.83 4.84 0.97
N ILE A 117 -6.50 4.06 2.00
CA ILE A 117 -5.58 2.91 1.93
C ILE A 117 -6.34 1.65 2.34
N TYR A 118 -6.31 0.64 1.48
CA TYR A 118 -6.98 -0.63 1.70
C TYR A 118 -6.00 -1.79 1.65
N GLY A 119 -5.99 -2.59 2.72
CA GLY A 119 -5.18 -3.81 2.83
C GLY A 119 -3.74 -3.63 3.27
N LEU A 120 -3.16 -2.42 3.18
CA LEU A 120 -1.85 -2.06 3.76
C LEU A 120 -2.01 -1.58 5.20
N GLN A 121 -1.03 -1.87 6.02
CA GLN A 121 -0.95 -1.38 7.38
C GLN A 121 0.49 -1.07 7.76
N TYR A 122 0.71 0.06 8.45
CA TYR A 122 2.00 0.33 9.06
C TYR A 122 2.32 -0.73 10.11
N ARG A 123 3.53 -1.29 10.04
CA ARG A 123 4.10 -2.17 11.07
C ARG A 123 5.56 -1.84 11.31
N PRO A 124 6.02 -1.87 12.58
CA PRO A 124 7.41 -1.57 12.92
C PRO A 124 8.41 -2.63 12.40
N GLN A 125 7.92 -3.80 12.01
CA GLN A 125 8.68 -4.89 11.40
C GLN A 125 7.88 -5.47 10.24
N LEU A 126 8.59 -5.92 9.19
CA LEU A 126 7.96 -6.62 8.07
C LEU A 126 7.37 -7.96 8.52
N THR A 127 6.22 -8.29 7.97
CA THR A 127 5.50 -9.54 8.21
C THR A 127 5.17 -10.24 6.89
N GLU A 128 4.43 -11.32 6.91
CA GLU A 128 3.89 -11.97 5.71
C GLU A 128 2.57 -11.34 5.22
N LEU A 129 2.20 -10.21 5.79
CA LEU A 129 1.03 -9.42 5.37
C LEU A 129 1.51 -8.24 4.53
N SER A 130 0.58 -7.50 3.95
CA SER A 130 0.91 -6.27 3.22
C SER A 130 1.22 -5.13 4.18
N ASP A 131 2.47 -4.66 4.17
CA ASP A 131 3.03 -3.74 5.15
C ASP A 131 3.46 -2.40 4.54
N ILE A 132 3.39 -1.35 5.36
CA ILE A 132 4.14 -0.12 5.17
C ILE A 132 5.23 -0.12 6.25
N ASN A 133 6.50 -0.10 5.84
CA ASN A 133 7.60 -0.27 6.78
C ASN A 133 8.81 0.63 6.44
N ALA A 134 9.33 1.33 7.45
CA ALA A 134 10.49 2.20 7.35
C ALA A 134 11.51 1.89 8.46
N SER A 135 11.71 0.62 8.78
CA SER A 135 12.57 0.18 9.88
C SER A 135 14.05 0.18 9.52
N SER A 136 14.89 0.17 10.54
CA SER A 136 16.29 -0.20 10.43
C SER A 136 16.57 -1.42 11.31
N GLN A 137 17.33 -2.38 10.77
CA GLN A 137 17.64 -3.60 11.52
C GLN A 137 18.54 -3.34 12.73
N PHE A 138 19.54 -2.47 12.57
CA PHE A 138 20.54 -2.17 13.61
C PHE A 138 20.71 -0.68 13.88
N GLY A 139 20.03 0.19 13.11
CA GLY A 139 20.11 1.65 13.24
C GLY A 139 18.81 2.24 13.78
N ILE A 140 18.52 3.45 13.36
CA ILE A 140 17.33 4.20 13.77
C ILE A 140 16.24 4.01 12.73
N ASN A 141 15.03 3.67 13.15
CA ASN A 141 13.88 3.60 12.25
C ASN A 141 13.61 4.95 11.59
N GLY A 142 13.12 4.90 10.37
CA GLY A 142 12.61 6.06 9.67
C GLY A 142 11.20 6.43 10.12
N THR A 143 10.55 7.29 9.35
CA THR A 143 9.21 7.79 9.66
C THR A 143 8.20 7.36 8.60
N VAL A 144 6.96 7.15 9.02
CA VAL A 144 5.83 6.92 8.14
C VAL A 144 4.77 7.96 8.47
N LEU A 145 4.46 8.80 7.50
CA LEU A 145 3.39 9.79 7.58
C LEU A 145 2.32 9.44 6.54
N ILE A 146 1.10 9.27 7.00
CA ILE A 146 -0.06 9.00 6.14
C ILE A 146 -1.05 10.13 6.37
N ASP A 147 -1.23 10.94 5.34
CA ASP A 147 -2.25 11.97 5.26
C ASP A 147 -3.44 11.41 4.44
N ALA A 148 -4.41 10.90 5.17
CA ALA A 148 -5.66 10.39 4.62
C ALA A 148 -6.81 10.96 5.45
N PRO A 149 -7.94 11.36 4.83
CA PRO A 149 -9.13 11.71 5.58
C PRO A 149 -9.51 10.56 6.52
N ASP A 150 -9.93 10.89 7.75
CA ASP A 150 -10.51 9.90 8.67
C ASP A 150 -11.76 9.29 8.03
N PHE A 151 -11.57 8.21 7.29
CA PHE A 151 -12.67 7.41 6.80
C PHE A 151 -13.11 6.47 7.93
N ASP A 152 -14.08 6.94 8.72
CA ASP A 152 -14.81 6.05 9.63
C ASP A 152 -15.79 5.21 8.79
N PRO A 153 -15.52 3.90 8.58
CA PRO A 153 -16.42 3.04 7.82
C PRO A 153 -17.81 2.90 8.46
N ASN A 154 -17.98 3.38 9.71
CA ASN A 154 -19.25 3.41 10.41
C ASN A 154 -20.03 4.72 10.17
N GLN A 155 -19.41 5.77 9.64
CA GLN A 155 -20.08 7.00 9.24
C GLN A 155 -20.86 6.82 7.93
N GLY A 156 -21.90 6.10 7.94
CA GLY A 156 -22.75 5.85 6.77
C GLY A 156 -23.61 4.62 6.92
N LEU A 157 -23.38 3.84 7.96
CA LEU A 157 -24.34 2.82 8.38
C LEU A 157 -25.53 3.51 9.03
N ILE A 158 -26.57 3.78 8.24
CA ILE A 158 -27.89 4.06 8.78
C ILE A 158 -28.24 2.83 9.62
N ASN A 159 -28.45 3.00 10.91
CA ASN A 159 -29.04 1.97 11.75
C ASN A 159 -30.38 1.57 11.10
N LEU A 160 -30.37 0.46 10.37
CA LEU A 160 -31.60 -0.15 9.92
C LEU A 160 -32.45 -0.44 11.19
N PRO A 161 -33.68 0.02 11.27
CA PRO A 161 -34.54 -0.31 12.40
C PRO A 161 -34.66 -1.83 12.51
N VAL A 162 -34.30 -2.38 13.67
CA VAL A 162 -34.29 -3.81 13.99
C VAL A 162 -35.71 -4.40 14.10
N GLU A 163 -36.72 -3.64 13.83
CA GLU A 163 -38.08 -4.15 13.77
C GLU A 163 -38.37 -4.72 12.37
N LEU A 164 -37.99 -5.96 12.19
CA LEU A 164 -38.62 -6.81 11.19
C LEU A 164 -40.07 -7.03 11.69
N GLY A 165 -40.98 -6.24 11.15
CA GLY A 165 -42.42 -6.47 11.39
C GLY A 165 -42.71 -7.92 11.04
N THR A 166 -43.22 -8.68 12.01
CA THR A 166 -43.70 -10.05 11.79
C THR A 166 -44.74 -10.02 10.67
N PRO A 167 -44.54 -10.81 9.55
CA PRO A 167 -45.56 -10.86 8.52
C PRO A 167 -46.86 -11.38 9.10
N GLN A 168 -47.91 -10.54 9.10
CA GLN A 168 -49.26 -10.95 9.46
C GLN A 168 -49.79 -11.82 8.30
N VAL A 169 -49.88 -13.11 8.57
CA VAL A 169 -50.56 -14.04 7.66
C VAL A 169 -52.06 -13.83 7.88
N THR A 170 -52.72 -13.14 6.98
CA THR A 170 -54.19 -13.10 6.94
C THR A 170 -54.70 -14.45 6.46
N GLN A 171 -55.17 -15.27 7.37
CA GLN A 171 -55.97 -16.42 7.05
C GLN A 171 -57.36 -15.97 6.47
N SER A 172 -57.52 -16.11 5.16
CA SER A 172 -58.80 -16.05 4.52
C SER A 172 -58.98 -17.21 3.53
N CYS A 173 -59.31 -18.37 4.04
CA CYS A 173 -59.95 -19.40 3.26
C CYS A 173 -61.07 -19.97 4.17
N GLN A 174 -62.24 -19.38 4.10
CA GLN A 174 -63.47 -20.07 4.50
C GLN A 174 -63.97 -20.88 3.30
N VAL A 175 -63.91 -22.19 3.44
CA VAL A 175 -64.60 -23.09 2.55
C VAL A 175 -66.03 -23.24 3.08
N SER A 176 -66.98 -22.73 2.37
CA SER A 176 -68.41 -23.03 2.61
C SER A 176 -68.73 -24.37 1.97
N SER A 177 -69.06 -25.33 2.82
CA SER A 177 -69.68 -26.59 2.45
C SER A 177 -71.18 -26.45 2.35
N GLU A 178 -71.77 -26.72 1.19
CA GLU A 178 -73.12 -27.27 1.04
C GLU A 178 -73.09 -28.75 0.79
#